data_6ce427f50bdf676278ec8d10cd822259
#
_entry.id   6ce427f50bdf676278ec8d10cd822259
#
_cell.length_a   1.000
_cell.length_b   1.000
_cell.length_c   1.000
_cell.angle_alpha   90.00
_cell.angle_beta   90.00
_cell.angle_gamma   90.00
#
_symmetry.space_group_name_H-M   'P 1'
#
loop_
_entity.id
_entity.type
_entity.pdbx_description
1 polymer ?
#
loop_
_entity_poly.entity_id
_entity_poly.type
_entity_poly.pdbx_seq_one_letter_code
_entity_poly.pdbx_strand_id
1 'polypeptide(L)'
;MNRKTVLILKYLMDGNPHKVTDLAEYLKLSPRLVRYELEEAYAFLEKEGFPLPKHQGSTGVCMRLSMQQQELLKNRLASLSTYDYVMTSSERRCIMLLLMLASGDRPLTGQYFADQMSVSKSSIDKDMILLKADLEGSGVRLESRVSKGSSLEGDEWCIRNLGVRMLEQHLNFAGWYQKQRGQESADMVERFAHKLFCDETMPSLFKIMQEQETGGDGKWLAYDSFRRIVLTLAVALVRVRKGREMNSMPPSMFLVKTTNEYIHAMQIAKRIGEQFEVYLSDKEICALALLLISAEHVTPEPYLKDNWVEVQVLLDCLVRSMSSEMGIDFTRSAELYQSLHQPLGSAVFCLRHGISRMNPNLPEIKREYRECFDALIRVVEKLHEIMVTTE
;
A
#
# COMPACT_ATOMS: atom_id res chain seq x y z
N MET A 1 15.57 -10.42 -12.96
CA MET A 1 15.46 -10.22 -11.49
C MET A 1 14.01 -10.40 -11.08
N ASN A 2 13.71 -10.93 -9.90
CA ASN A 2 12.35 -11.15 -9.42
C ASN A 2 12.11 -10.40 -8.09
N ARG A 3 10.86 -10.43 -7.56
CA ARG A 3 10.48 -9.74 -6.31
C ARG A 3 11.36 -10.15 -5.12
N LYS A 4 11.73 -11.43 -5.01
CA LYS A 4 12.53 -11.94 -3.89
C LYS A 4 13.94 -11.36 -3.92
N THR A 5 14.55 -11.32 -5.10
CA THR A 5 15.85 -10.67 -5.34
C THR A 5 15.80 -9.19 -4.97
N VAL A 6 14.73 -8.47 -5.38
CA VAL A 6 14.53 -7.05 -5.01
C VAL A 6 14.40 -6.88 -3.50
N LEU A 7 13.63 -7.73 -2.82
CA LEU A 7 13.48 -7.68 -1.37
C LEU A 7 14.80 -7.96 -0.64
N ILE A 8 15.60 -8.92 -1.13
CA ILE A 8 16.94 -9.18 -0.58
C ILE A 8 17.83 -7.94 -0.74
N LEU A 9 17.86 -7.33 -1.91
CA LEU A 9 18.65 -6.12 -2.13
C LEU A 9 18.20 -4.98 -1.21
N LYS A 10 16.90 -4.75 -1.07
CA LYS A 10 16.36 -3.75 -0.14
C LYS A 10 16.76 -4.04 1.31
N TYR A 11 16.74 -5.31 1.72
CA TYR A 11 17.11 -5.71 3.07
C TYR A 11 18.60 -5.47 3.34
N LEU A 12 19.46 -5.81 2.38
CA LEU A 12 20.92 -5.63 2.51
C LEU A 12 21.37 -4.16 2.43
N MET A 13 20.51 -3.25 1.97
CA MET A 13 20.85 -1.81 1.90
C MET A 13 20.99 -1.13 3.27
N ASP A 14 20.59 -1.77 4.35
CA ASP A 14 20.76 -1.24 5.71
C ASP A 14 22.24 -1.20 6.16
N GLY A 15 23.14 -1.86 5.40
CA GLY A 15 24.56 -1.89 5.65
C GLY A 15 25.01 -2.82 6.77
N ASN A 16 24.09 -3.57 7.38
CA ASN A 16 24.37 -4.54 8.44
C ASN A 16 24.70 -5.93 7.88
N PRO A 17 25.45 -6.77 8.61
CA PRO A 17 25.64 -8.16 8.23
C PRO A 17 24.40 -9.00 8.58
N HIS A 18 23.88 -9.75 7.61
CA HIS A 18 22.72 -10.61 7.74
C HIS A 18 23.06 -12.07 7.43
N LYS A 19 22.63 -12.98 8.29
CA LYS A 19 22.76 -14.42 8.01
C LYS A 19 21.72 -14.84 6.98
N VAL A 20 22.06 -15.87 6.21
CA VAL A 20 21.12 -16.48 5.25
C VAL A 20 19.85 -17.00 5.96
N THR A 21 19.98 -17.42 7.23
CA THR A 21 18.85 -17.84 8.07
C THR A 21 17.90 -16.70 8.36
N ASP A 22 18.40 -15.50 8.65
CA ASP A 22 17.60 -14.32 8.98
C ASP A 22 16.85 -13.83 7.74
N LEU A 23 17.53 -13.81 6.58
CA LEU A 23 16.90 -13.55 5.28
C LEU A 23 15.83 -14.61 4.93
N ALA A 24 16.08 -15.87 5.25
CA ALA A 24 15.13 -16.95 5.00
C ALA A 24 13.86 -16.82 5.85
N GLU A 25 14.02 -16.45 7.11
CA GLU A 25 12.91 -16.19 8.03
C GLU A 25 12.11 -14.94 7.59
N TYR A 26 12.78 -13.82 7.34
CA TYR A 26 12.16 -12.58 6.87
C TYR A 26 11.34 -12.77 5.59
N LEU A 27 11.91 -13.48 4.61
CA LEU A 27 11.25 -13.69 3.31
C LEU A 27 10.31 -14.90 3.30
N LYS A 28 10.23 -15.66 4.40
CA LYS A 28 9.50 -16.95 4.50
C LYS A 28 9.92 -17.92 3.38
N LEU A 29 11.23 -18.03 3.16
CA LEU A 29 11.86 -18.86 2.14
C LEU A 29 12.77 -19.92 2.78
N SER A 30 13.11 -20.98 2.02
CA SER A 30 14.15 -21.88 2.45
C SER A 30 15.55 -21.23 2.33
N PRO A 31 16.52 -21.55 3.20
CA PRO A 31 17.89 -21.05 3.09
C PRO A 31 18.56 -21.37 1.74
N ARG A 32 18.17 -22.47 1.11
CA ARG A 32 18.64 -22.84 -0.24
C ARG A 32 18.16 -21.84 -1.30
N LEU A 33 16.89 -21.45 -1.23
CA LEU A 33 16.32 -20.51 -2.18
C LEU A 33 16.89 -19.09 -1.97
N VAL A 34 17.12 -18.69 -0.71
CA VAL A 34 17.79 -17.42 -0.40
C VAL A 34 19.20 -17.35 -1.00
N ARG A 35 19.98 -18.45 -0.96
CA ARG A 35 21.31 -18.47 -1.62
C ARG A 35 21.21 -18.28 -3.13
N TYR A 36 20.26 -18.93 -3.76
CA TYR A 36 20.00 -18.76 -5.20
C TYR A 36 19.62 -17.31 -5.54
N GLU A 37 18.71 -16.71 -4.78
CA GLU A 37 18.30 -15.31 -4.98
C GLU A 37 19.43 -14.30 -4.66
N LEU A 38 20.35 -14.63 -3.76
CA LEU A 38 21.56 -13.85 -3.51
C LEU A 38 22.50 -13.87 -4.73
N GLU A 39 22.66 -15.02 -5.40
CA GLU A 39 23.47 -15.11 -6.64
C GLU A 39 22.87 -14.23 -7.75
N GLU A 40 21.55 -14.24 -7.89
CA GLU A 40 20.84 -13.35 -8.82
C GLU A 40 21.01 -11.87 -8.46
N ALA A 41 21.00 -11.56 -7.14
CA ALA A 41 21.24 -10.20 -6.66
C ALA A 41 22.68 -9.74 -6.97
N TYR A 42 23.66 -10.61 -6.79
CA TYR A 42 25.06 -10.31 -7.12
C TYR A 42 25.25 -10.08 -8.62
N ALA A 43 24.69 -10.94 -9.46
CA ALA A 43 24.74 -10.76 -10.90
C ALA A 43 24.11 -9.43 -11.36
N PHE A 44 23.02 -9.03 -10.73
CA PHE A 44 22.40 -7.72 -11.00
C PHE A 44 23.29 -6.56 -10.57
N LEU A 45 23.83 -6.59 -9.34
CA LEU A 45 24.70 -5.52 -8.83
C LEU A 45 25.97 -5.36 -9.68
N GLU A 46 26.57 -6.49 -10.10
CA GLU A 46 27.74 -6.50 -10.99
C GLU A 46 27.42 -5.88 -12.35
N LYS A 47 26.31 -6.28 -12.97
CA LYS A 47 25.83 -5.73 -14.25
C LYS A 47 25.62 -4.22 -14.18
N GLU A 48 25.07 -3.73 -13.07
CA GLU A 48 24.75 -2.31 -12.87
C GLU A 48 25.91 -1.49 -12.28
N GLY A 49 27.06 -2.13 -12.00
CA GLY A 49 28.25 -1.48 -11.49
C GLY A 49 28.22 -1.07 -10.01
N PHE A 50 27.36 -1.72 -9.21
CA PHE A 50 27.31 -1.51 -7.77
C PHE A 50 28.30 -2.39 -7.02
N PRO A 51 28.74 -1.96 -5.81
CA PRO A 51 29.58 -2.80 -4.94
C PRO A 51 28.86 -4.10 -4.57
N LEU A 52 29.60 -5.22 -4.66
CA LEU A 52 29.05 -6.51 -4.28
C LEU A 52 29.02 -6.69 -2.75
N PRO A 53 27.98 -7.35 -2.22
CA PRO A 53 27.95 -7.72 -0.81
C PRO A 53 29.13 -8.63 -0.44
N LYS A 54 29.67 -8.43 0.76
CA LYS A 54 30.80 -9.21 1.27
C LYS A 54 30.35 -10.19 2.34
N HIS A 55 30.87 -11.42 2.27
CA HIS A 55 30.73 -12.37 3.37
C HIS A 55 31.63 -11.96 4.54
N GLN A 56 31.06 -11.80 5.73
CA GLN A 56 31.80 -11.50 6.96
C GLN A 56 31.78 -12.73 7.90
N GLY A 57 32.48 -13.79 7.51
CA GLY A 57 32.61 -14.99 8.32
C GLY A 57 31.32 -15.57 8.84
N SER A 58 31.18 -15.70 10.16
CA SER A 58 29.99 -16.23 10.83
C SER A 58 28.82 -15.23 10.94
N THR A 59 29.03 -13.94 10.65
CA THR A 59 28.03 -12.87 10.81
C THR A 59 27.11 -12.71 9.60
N GLY A 60 27.51 -13.26 8.43
CA GLY A 60 26.64 -13.30 7.25
C GLY A 60 27.07 -12.41 6.09
N VAL A 61 26.13 -11.95 5.29
CA VAL A 61 26.31 -11.11 4.10
C VAL A 61 26.05 -9.66 4.46
N CYS A 62 26.96 -8.76 4.06
CA CYS A 62 26.83 -7.32 4.32
C CYS A 62 27.09 -6.53 3.04
N MET A 63 26.22 -5.58 2.71
CA MET A 63 26.36 -4.67 1.58
C MET A 63 26.56 -3.24 2.10
N ARG A 64 27.75 -2.70 1.91
CA ARG A 64 28.08 -1.33 2.31
C ARG A 64 28.05 -0.41 1.10
N LEU A 65 27.07 0.48 1.08
CA LEU A 65 26.89 1.49 0.06
C LEU A 65 27.00 2.88 0.67
N SER A 66 27.58 3.83 -0.06
CA SER A 66 27.46 5.24 0.29
C SER A 66 26.01 5.70 0.14
N MET A 67 25.63 6.82 0.76
CA MET A 67 24.28 7.38 0.62
C MET A 67 23.90 7.61 -0.86
N GLN A 68 24.82 8.12 -1.66
CA GLN A 68 24.62 8.31 -3.11
C GLN A 68 24.37 6.97 -3.83
N GLN A 69 25.14 5.94 -3.50
CA GLN A 69 24.97 4.60 -4.10
C GLN A 69 23.65 3.94 -3.66
N GLN A 70 23.24 4.14 -2.41
CA GLN A 70 21.93 3.65 -1.94
C GLN A 70 20.79 4.30 -2.71
N GLU A 71 20.84 5.62 -2.91
CA GLU A 71 19.82 6.36 -3.66
C GLU A 71 19.81 5.94 -5.13
N LEU A 72 20.98 5.82 -5.76
CA LEU A 72 21.09 5.32 -7.13
C LEU A 72 20.53 3.89 -7.25
N LEU A 73 20.81 2.99 -6.31
CA LEU A 73 20.28 1.64 -6.32
C LEU A 73 18.76 1.62 -6.12
N LYS A 74 18.22 2.43 -5.19
CA LYS A 74 16.77 2.59 -5.01
C LYS A 74 16.10 3.04 -6.31
N ASN A 75 16.62 4.08 -6.94
CA ASN A 75 16.10 4.62 -8.20
C ASN A 75 16.20 3.58 -9.33
N ARG A 76 17.29 2.82 -9.39
CA ARG A 76 17.45 1.76 -10.39
C ARG A 76 16.47 0.61 -10.18
N LEU A 77 16.26 0.18 -8.95
CA LEU A 77 15.26 -0.84 -8.61
C LEU A 77 13.83 -0.36 -8.93
N ALA A 78 13.56 0.91 -8.68
CA ALA A 78 12.27 1.52 -9.00
C ALA A 78 12.03 1.66 -10.51
N SER A 79 13.07 1.90 -11.29
CA SER A 79 12.99 2.05 -12.75
C SER A 79 13.01 0.73 -13.55
N LEU A 80 13.00 -0.44 -12.88
CA LEU A 80 12.94 -1.73 -13.56
C LEU A 80 11.72 -1.82 -14.47
N SER A 81 11.93 -2.12 -15.74
CA SER A 81 10.84 -2.36 -16.68
C SER A 81 10.17 -3.73 -16.44
N THR A 82 8.97 -3.90 -17.00
CA THR A 82 8.30 -5.22 -16.99
C THR A 82 9.12 -6.30 -17.71
N TYR A 83 10.02 -5.90 -18.59
CA TYR A 83 10.93 -6.81 -19.30
C TYR A 83 12.08 -7.29 -18.43
N ASP A 84 12.62 -6.41 -17.58
CA ASP A 84 13.76 -6.71 -16.69
C ASP A 84 13.32 -7.45 -15.41
N TYR A 85 12.03 -7.39 -15.09
CA TYR A 85 11.46 -7.98 -13.87
C TYR A 85 10.71 -9.28 -14.19
N VAL A 86 11.20 -10.38 -13.65
CA VAL A 86 10.55 -11.70 -13.80
C VAL A 86 9.42 -11.84 -12.79
N MET A 87 8.19 -11.64 -13.26
CA MET A 87 6.97 -11.77 -12.43
C MET A 87 6.68 -13.23 -12.11
N THR A 88 6.32 -13.49 -10.86
CA THR A 88 5.76 -14.79 -10.45
C THR A 88 4.34 -14.97 -11.02
N SER A 89 3.86 -16.21 -11.08
CA SER A 89 2.48 -16.49 -11.49
C SER A 89 1.44 -15.77 -10.62
N SER A 90 1.69 -15.66 -9.32
CA SER A 90 0.81 -14.93 -8.39
C SER A 90 0.75 -13.43 -8.71
N GLU A 91 1.90 -12.78 -8.94
CA GLU A 91 1.95 -11.36 -9.32
C GLU A 91 1.21 -11.12 -10.65
N ARG A 92 1.42 -11.99 -11.64
CA ARG A 92 0.73 -11.85 -12.94
C ARG A 92 -0.79 -11.99 -12.78
N ARG A 93 -1.28 -12.94 -11.98
CA ARG A 93 -2.72 -13.07 -11.69
C ARG A 93 -3.30 -11.83 -11.00
N CYS A 94 -2.56 -11.26 -10.05
CA CYS A 94 -2.95 -10.00 -9.41
C CYS A 94 -3.06 -8.87 -10.44
N ILE A 95 -2.07 -8.71 -11.31
CA ILE A 95 -2.07 -7.67 -12.35
C ILE A 95 -3.21 -7.91 -13.36
N MET A 96 -3.44 -9.16 -13.79
CA MET A 96 -4.57 -9.51 -14.67
C MET A 96 -5.90 -9.08 -14.04
N LEU A 97 -6.09 -9.33 -12.76
CA LEU A 97 -7.29 -8.94 -12.02
C LEU A 97 -7.44 -7.42 -11.96
N LEU A 98 -6.38 -6.68 -11.60
CA LEU A 98 -6.39 -5.21 -11.58
C LEU A 98 -6.71 -4.61 -12.96
N LEU A 99 -6.15 -5.16 -14.02
CA LEU A 99 -6.43 -4.72 -15.39
C LEU A 99 -7.89 -4.96 -15.79
N MET A 100 -8.47 -6.13 -15.45
CA MET A 100 -9.89 -6.41 -15.70
C MET A 100 -10.81 -5.50 -14.88
N LEU A 101 -10.49 -5.24 -13.62
CA LEU A 101 -11.22 -4.27 -12.79
C LEU A 101 -11.25 -2.88 -13.44
N ALA A 102 -10.10 -2.42 -13.90
CA ALA A 102 -9.97 -1.09 -14.52
C ALA A 102 -10.57 -1.01 -15.92
N SER A 103 -10.74 -2.14 -16.63
CA SER A 103 -11.32 -2.16 -17.98
C SER A 103 -12.85 -2.02 -18.00
N GLY A 104 -13.51 -2.10 -16.85
CA GLY A 104 -14.97 -2.21 -16.75
C GLY A 104 -15.44 -3.60 -17.22
N ASP A 105 -16.30 -3.63 -18.25
CA ASP A 105 -16.74 -4.90 -18.89
C ASP A 105 -16.08 -5.16 -20.21
N ARG A 106 -15.14 -4.32 -20.63
CA ARG A 106 -14.40 -4.56 -21.87
C ARG A 106 -13.57 -5.82 -21.67
N PRO A 107 -13.84 -6.90 -22.42
CA PRO A 107 -13.05 -8.10 -22.31
C PRO A 107 -11.60 -7.84 -22.75
N LEU A 108 -10.65 -8.37 -22.01
CA LEU A 108 -9.22 -8.26 -22.30
C LEU A 108 -8.70 -9.59 -22.85
N THR A 109 -7.96 -9.52 -23.96
CA THR A 109 -7.41 -10.72 -24.61
C THR A 109 -6.16 -11.24 -23.87
N GLY A 110 -5.87 -12.55 -24.01
CA GLY A 110 -4.63 -13.12 -23.49
C GLY A 110 -3.38 -12.45 -24.05
N GLN A 111 -3.42 -11.96 -25.29
CA GLN A 111 -2.33 -11.20 -25.91
C GLN A 111 -2.15 -9.84 -25.21
N TYR A 112 -3.24 -9.14 -24.91
CA TYR A 112 -3.18 -7.87 -24.17
C TYR A 112 -2.46 -8.04 -22.81
N PHE A 113 -2.80 -9.08 -22.04
CA PHE A 113 -2.10 -9.35 -20.77
C PHE A 113 -0.62 -9.68 -20.99
N ALA A 114 -0.32 -10.50 -22.02
CA ALA A 114 1.06 -10.86 -22.37
C ALA A 114 1.90 -9.61 -22.68
N ASP A 115 1.35 -8.68 -23.48
CA ASP A 115 2.00 -7.42 -23.86
C ASP A 115 2.20 -6.49 -22.66
N GLN A 116 1.17 -6.35 -21.78
CA GLN A 116 1.28 -5.49 -20.59
C GLN A 116 2.35 -5.96 -19.61
N MET A 117 2.58 -7.28 -19.52
CA MET A 117 3.51 -7.88 -18.56
C MET A 117 4.80 -8.38 -19.18
N SER A 118 4.97 -8.24 -20.50
CA SER A 118 6.14 -8.72 -21.27
C SER A 118 6.43 -10.22 -21.06
N VAL A 119 5.37 -11.04 -21.11
CA VAL A 119 5.45 -12.51 -20.94
C VAL A 119 4.82 -13.24 -22.11
N SER A 120 5.06 -14.56 -22.21
CA SER A 120 4.43 -15.38 -23.26
C SER A 120 2.92 -15.55 -23.05
N LYS A 121 2.16 -15.63 -24.13
CA LYS A 121 0.73 -15.93 -24.08
C LYS A 121 0.45 -17.27 -23.38
N SER A 122 1.30 -18.27 -23.57
CA SER A 122 1.16 -19.57 -22.89
C SER A 122 1.29 -19.48 -21.36
N SER A 123 2.06 -18.52 -20.85
CA SER A 123 2.11 -18.23 -19.41
C SER A 123 0.79 -17.64 -18.92
N ILE A 124 0.22 -16.71 -19.68
CA ILE A 124 -1.08 -16.10 -19.39
C ILE A 124 -2.20 -17.15 -19.39
N ASP A 125 -2.22 -18.05 -20.37
CA ASP A 125 -3.25 -19.10 -20.45
C ASP A 125 -3.22 -20.02 -19.22
N LYS A 126 -2.03 -20.36 -18.70
CA LYS A 126 -1.87 -21.11 -17.45
C LYS A 126 -2.34 -20.30 -16.24
N ASP A 127 -1.96 -19.04 -16.16
CA ASP A 127 -2.35 -18.16 -15.07
C ASP A 127 -3.85 -17.88 -15.06
N MET A 128 -4.51 -17.85 -16.22
CA MET A 128 -5.96 -17.69 -16.35
C MET A 128 -6.73 -18.84 -15.69
N ILE A 129 -6.23 -20.07 -15.84
CA ILE A 129 -6.81 -21.25 -15.19
C ILE A 129 -6.72 -21.13 -13.67
N LEU A 130 -5.55 -20.73 -13.16
CA LEU A 130 -5.34 -20.55 -11.72
C LEU A 130 -6.16 -19.37 -11.18
N LEU A 131 -6.26 -18.27 -11.93
CA LEU A 131 -7.07 -17.12 -11.54
C LEU A 131 -8.54 -17.48 -11.40
N LYS A 132 -9.07 -18.35 -12.27
CA LYS A 132 -10.44 -18.84 -12.15
C LYS A 132 -10.66 -19.58 -10.83
N ALA A 133 -9.70 -20.42 -10.42
CA ALA A 133 -9.74 -21.08 -9.11
C ALA A 133 -9.60 -20.11 -7.93
N ASP A 134 -8.73 -19.10 -8.04
CA ASP A 134 -8.55 -18.07 -7.00
C ASP A 134 -9.85 -17.25 -6.76
N LEU A 135 -10.73 -17.16 -7.75
CA LEU A 135 -12.01 -16.44 -7.65
C LEU A 135 -13.14 -17.28 -7.06
N GLU A 136 -12.97 -18.58 -6.85
CA GLU A 136 -14.00 -19.44 -6.26
C GLU A 136 -14.40 -18.94 -4.86
N GLY A 137 -15.69 -18.87 -4.62
CA GLY A 137 -16.25 -18.37 -3.34
C GLY A 137 -16.22 -16.85 -3.15
N SER A 138 -15.65 -16.07 -4.06
CA SER A 138 -15.59 -14.60 -3.95
C SER A 138 -16.87 -13.87 -4.37
N GLY A 139 -17.81 -14.55 -4.99
CA GLY A 139 -18.99 -13.93 -5.63
C GLY A 139 -18.68 -13.31 -7.00
N VAL A 140 -17.44 -13.43 -7.48
CA VAL A 140 -16.98 -12.94 -8.79
C VAL A 140 -16.56 -14.11 -9.66
N ARG A 141 -16.94 -14.10 -10.92
CA ARG A 141 -16.58 -15.13 -11.90
C ARG A 141 -15.78 -14.54 -13.03
N LEU A 142 -14.89 -15.36 -13.59
CA LEU A 142 -14.17 -15.05 -14.82
C LEU A 142 -14.99 -15.52 -16.00
N GLU A 143 -15.52 -14.60 -16.80
CA GLU A 143 -16.17 -14.91 -18.08
C GLU A 143 -15.14 -14.81 -19.21
N SER A 144 -14.98 -15.90 -19.96
CA SER A 144 -14.10 -15.95 -21.13
C SER A 144 -14.93 -16.20 -22.38
N ARG A 145 -14.84 -15.29 -23.35
CA ARG A 145 -15.52 -15.40 -24.65
C ARG A 145 -14.49 -15.65 -25.74
N VAL A 146 -14.74 -16.68 -26.53
CA VAL A 146 -13.87 -17.03 -27.65
C VAL A 146 -13.64 -15.82 -28.55
N SER A 147 -12.38 -15.54 -28.87
CA SER A 147 -11.92 -14.41 -29.70
C SER A 147 -12.18 -13.00 -29.16
N LYS A 148 -12.89 -12.84 -28.02
CA LYS A 148 -13.17 -11.53 -27.43
C LYS A 148 -12.33 -11.24 -26.20
N GLY A 149 -11.88 -12.26 -25.48
CA GLY A 149 -11.11 -12.13 -24.25
C GLY A 149 -11.89 -12.47 -22.99
N SER A 150 -11.39 -12.04 -21.86
CA SER A 150 -11.93 -12.34 -20.53
C SER A 150 -12.32 -11.06 -19.78
N SER A 151 -13.39 -11.13 -18.99
CA SER A 151 -13.89 -10.06 -18.11
C SER A 151 -14.36 -10.64 -16.79
N LEU A 152 -14.54 -9.77 -15.78
CA LEU A 152 -15.13 -10.15 -14.51
C LEU A 152 -16.66 -10.02 -14.58
N GLU A 153 -17.36 -11.04 -14.07
CA GLU A 153 -18.82 -11.07 -13.94
C GLU A 153 -19.22 -11.32 -12.49
N GLY A 154 -20.20 -10.59 -12.02
CA GLY A 154 -20.75 -10.70 -10.67
C GLY A 154 -21.45 -9.45 -10.24
N ASP A 155 -21.86 -9.43 -8.97
CA ASP A 155 -22.37 -8.24 -8.33
C ASP A 155 -21.28 -7.17 -8.23
N GLU A 156 -21.61 -5.93 -8.55
CA GLU A 156 -20.62 -4.83 -8.59
C GLU A 156 -20.00 -4.57 -7.20
N TRP A 157 -20.76 -4.78 -6.13
CA TRP A 157 -20.24 -4.71 -4.77
C TRP A 157 -19.14 -5.77 -4.52
N CYS A 158 -19.38 -7.00 -4.96
CA CYS A 158 -18.40 -8.09 -4.84
C CYS A 158 -17.15 -7.80 -5.68
N ILE A 159 -17.32 -7.32 -6.91
CA ILE A 159 -16.22 -6.98 -7.81
C ILE A 159 -15.36 -5.87 -7.20
N ARG A 160 -15.95 -4.80 -6.68
CA ARG A 160 -15.21 -3.69 -6.05
C ARG A 160 -14.52 -4.10 -4.76
N ASN A 161 -15.19 -4.88 -3.90
CA ASN A 161 -14.58 -5.39 -2.68
C ASN A 161 -13.37 -6.30 -2.97
N LEU A 162 -13.41 -7.07 -4.05
CA LEU A 162 -12.27 -7.84 -4.51
C LEU A 162 -11.10 -6.91 -4.87
N GLY A 163 -11.37 -5.84 -5.63
CA GLY A 163 -10.39 -4.81 -5.99
C GLY A 163 -9.79 -4.12 -4.76
N VAL A 164 -10.61 -3.69 -3.81
CA VAL A 164 -10.16 -3.04 -2.58
C VAL A 164 -9.24 -3.96 -1.78
N ARG A 165 -9.62 -5.23 -1.59
CA ARG A 165 -8.76 -6.22 -0.90
C ARG A 165 -7.41 -6.40 -1.59
N MET A 166 -7.39 -6.41 -2.92
CA MET A 166 -6.16 -6.47 -3.70
C MET A 166 -5.28 -5.24 -3.46
N LEU A 167 -5.88 -4.05 -3.47
CA LEU A 167 -5.17 -2.81 -3.17
C LEU A 167 -4.65 -2.78 -1.73
N GLU A 168 -5.44 -3.20 -0.74
CA GLU A 168 -5.02 -3.28 0.67
C GLU A 168 -3.81 -4.21 0.89
N GLN A 169 -3.73 -5.31 0.11
CA GLN A 169 -2.63 -6.28 0.22
C GLN A 169 -1.33 -5.82 -0.46
N HIS A 170 -1.43 -5.04 -1.51
CA HIS A 170 -0.30 -4.72 -2.37
C HIS A 170 0.12 -3.25 -2.31
N LEU A 171 -0.78 -2.32 -1.98
CA LEU A 171 -0.43 -0.92 -1.82
C LEU A 171 0.22 -0.65 -0.47
N ASN A 172 1.42 -0.15 -0.51
CA ASN A 172 2.01 0.53 0.62
C ASN A 172 1.51 1.98 0.64
N PHE A 173 0.54 2.27 1.50
CA PHE A 173 -0.03 3.61 1.64
C PHE A 173 1.04 4.65 2.04
N ALA A 174 1.97 4.25 2.89
CA ALA A 174 3.15 5.04 3.25
C ALA A 174 4.07 5.26 2.04
N GLY A 175 4.29 4.21 1.23
CA GLY A 175 5.03 4.31 -0.03
C GLY A 175 4.36 5.22 -1.04
N TRP A 176 3.04 5.22 -1.11
CA TRP A 176 2.30 6.16 -1.96
C TRP A 176 2.52 7.62 -1.52
N TYR A 177 2.46 7.91 -0.23
CA TYR A 177 2.75 9.24 0.31
C TYR A 177 4.20 9.66 0.01
N GLN A 178 5.14 8.71 0.05
CA GLN A 178 6.54 8.92 -0.35
C GLN A 178 6.70 9.07 -1.87
N LYS A 179 5.87 8.40 -2.68
CA LYS A 179 5.89 8.55 -4.15
C LYS A 179 5.51 9.95 -4.61
N GLN A 180 4.65 10.66 -3.89
CA GLN A 180 4.42 12.09 -4.14
C GLN A 180 5.70 12.92 -4.01
N ARG A 181 6.74 12.34 -3.37
CA ARG A 181 8.10 12.88 -3.25
C ARG A 181 9.09 12.31 -4.28
N GLY A 182 8.61 11.66 -5.34
CA GLY A 182 9.43 11.18 -6.47
C GLY A 182 10.02 9.79 -6.33
N GLN A 183 9.62 8.99 -5.35
CA GLN A 183 10.10 7.61 -5.18
C GLN A 183 9.12 6.60 -5.80
N GLU A 184 9.54 5.86 -6.82
CA GLU A 184 8.73 4.78 -7.41
C GLU A 184 8.91 3.45 -6.65
N SER A 185 7.84 2.64 -6.61
CA SER A 185 7.92 1.29 -6.04
C SER A 185 8.66 0.33 -6.97
N ALA A 186 9.47 -0.56 -6.38
CA ALA A 186 10.07 -1.67 -7.11
C ALA A 186 9.13 -2.89 -7.23
N ASP A 187 7.97 -2.88 -6.59
CA ASP A 187 6.94 -3.93 -6.70
C ASP A 187 6.07 -3.68 -7.93
N MET A 188 6.02 -4.65 -8.85
CA MET A 188 5.26 -4.49 -10.09
C MET A 188 3.75 -4.43 -9.87
N VAL A 189 3.21 -5.22 -8.94
CA VAL A 189 1.77 -5.20 -8.64
C VAL A 189 1.39 -3.84 -8.08
N GLU A 190 2.21 -3.29 -7.18
CA GLU A 190 2.01 -1.95 -6.62
C GLU A 190 2.06 -0.87 -7.72
N ARG A 191 3.01 -0.94 -8.66
CA ARG A 191 3.07 0.01 -9.80
C ARG A 191 1.82 -0.03 -10.67
N PHE A 192 1.31 -1.23 -11.00
CA PHE A 192 0.05 -1.34 -11.74
C PHE A 192 -1.14 -0.81 -10.94
N ALA A 193 -1.21 -1.10 -9.64
CA ALA A 193 -2.25 -0.59 -8.76
C ALA A 193 -2.24 0.95 -8.71
N HIS A 194 -1.06 1.56 -8.54
CA HIS A 194 -0.89 3.01 -8.58
C HIS A 194 -1.38 3.61 -9.90
N LYS A 195 -0.86 3.13 -11.01
CA LYS A 195 -1.20 3.62 -12.34
C LYS A 195 -2.69 3.49 -12.66
N LEU A 196 -3.34 2.42 -12.24
CA LEU A 196 -4.72 2.14 -12.60
C LEU A 196 -5.74 2.81 -11.68
N PHE A 197 -5.43 3.00 -10.40
CA PHE A 197 -6.41 3.41 -9.39
C PHE A 197 -6.01 4.62 -8.54
N CYS A 198 -4.71 4.94 -8.44
CA CYS A 198 -4.25 5.86 -7.40
C CYS A 198 -3.70 7.18 -7.93
N ASP A 199 -2.84 7.14 -8.96
CA ASP A 199 -2.01 8.28 -9.36
C ASP A 199 -2.82 9.56 -9.65
N GLU A 200 -3.96 9.44 -10.31
CA GLU A 200 -4.80 10.60 -10.66
C GLU A 200 -5.87 10.93 -9.60
N THR A 201 -6.24 9.94 -8.77
CA THR A 201 -7.44 10.06 -7.92
C THR A 201 -7.11 10.28 -6.45
N MET A 202 -6.09 9.62 -5.94
CA MET A 202 -5.79 9.60 -4.50
C MET A 202 -5.52 10.98 -3.90
N PRO A 203 -4.71 11.88 -4.50
CA PRO A 203 -4.44 13.19 -3.92
C PRO A 203 -5.71 14.00 -3.66
N SER A 204 -6.61 14.00 -4.65
CA SER A 204 -7.88 14.73 -4.54
C SER A 204 -8.85 14.07 -3.56
N LEU A 205 -8.90 12.73 -3.53
CA LEU A 205 -9.73 12.00 -2.56
C LEU A 205 -9.27 12.25 -1.13
N PHE A 206 -7.96 12.25 -0.88
CA PHE A 206 -7.42 12.60 0.43
C PHE A 206 -7.87 13.98 0.88
N LYS A 207 -7.73 14.98 0.01
CA LYS A 207 -8.14 16.34 0.30
C LYS A 207 -9.63 16.43 0.60
N ILE A 208 -10.48 15.79 -0.22
CA ILE A 208 -11.94 15.77 -0.01
C ILE A 208 -12.26 15.15 1.35
N MET A 209 -11.69 14.01 1.68
CA MET A 209 -11.97 13.31 2.94
C MET A 209 -11.47 14.10 4.15
N GLN A 210 -10.28 14.69 4.08
CA GLN A 210 -9.73 15.52 5.15
C GLN A 210 -10.59 16.76 5.44
N GLU A 211 -11.07 17.45 4.39
CA GLU A 211 -11.95 18.62 4.55
C GLU A 211 -13.30 18.28 5.16
N GLN A 212 -13.83 17.07 4.95
CA GLN A 212 -15.09 16.63 5.55
C GLN A 212 -14.92 16.30 7.04
N GLU A 213 -13.80 15.76 7.44
CA GLU A 213 -13.53 15.45 8.86
C GLU A 213 -13.37 16.69 9.72
N THR A 214 -12.86 17.79 9.16
CA THR A 214 -12.71 19.07 9.91
C THR A 214 -14.04 19.79 10.17
N GLY A 215 -15.12 19.40 9.50
CA GLY A 215 -16.46 20.06 9.60
C GLY A 215 -17.47 19.40 10.54
N GLY A 216 -17.15 18.27 11.17
CA GLY A 216 -18.11 17.44 11.90
C GLY A 216 -18.07 17.55 13.44
N ASP A 217 -18.66 16.56 14.11
CA ASP A 217 -18.84 16.44 15.55
C ASP A 217 -17.53 16.13 16.35
N GLY A 218 -16.38 16.34 15.75
CA GLY A 218 -15.07 16.14 16.39
C GLY A 218 -14.60 14.69 16.44
N LYS A 219 -15.31 13.77 15.78
CA LYS A 219 -14.91 12.38 15.60
C LYS A 219 -14.25 12.21 14.24
N TRP A 220 -13.14 11.49 14.20
CA TRP A 220 -12.39 11.23 12.99
C TRP A 220 -12.33 9.75 12.70
N LEU A 221 -12.25 9.42 11.43
CA LEU A 221 -12.08 8.03 11.01
C LEU A 221 -10.75 7.47 11.54
N ALA A 222 -10.78 6.28 12.12
CA ALA A 222 -9.55 5.55 12.38
C ALA A 222 -8.81 5.27 11.07
N TYR A 223 -7.47 5.18 11.12
CA TYR A 223 -6.63 5.07 9.93
C TYR A 223 -7.05 3.95 8.96
N ASP A 224 -7.33 2.75 9.48
CA ASP A 224 -7.72 1.63 8.63
C ASP A 224 -9.07 1.87 7.95
N SER A 225 -10.02 2.49 8.65
CA SER A 225 -11.31 2.90 8.08
C SER A 225 -11.14 3.98 7.01
N PHE A 226 -10.36 5.01 7.30
CA PHE A 226 -10.01 6.07 6.34
C PHE A 226 -9.36 5.49 5.08
N ARG A 227 -8.31 4.67 5.25
CA ARG A 227 -7.60 4.01 4.15
C ARG A 227 -8.57 3.20 3.28
N ARG A 228 -9.39 2.36 3.92
CA ARG A 228 -10.36 1.51 3.23
C ARG A 228 -11.39 2.32 2.44
N ILE A 229 -11.92 3.40 3.01
CA ILE A 229 -12.88 4.28 2.33
C ILE A 229 -12.23 4.93 1.11
N VAL A 230 -11.02 5.48 1.25
CA VAL A 230 -10.31 6.12 0.15
C VAL A 230 -10.01 5.11 -0.98
N LEU A 231 -9.55 3.91 -0.67
CA LEU A 231 -9.33 2.86 -1.67
C LEU A 231 -10.64 2.43 -2.35
N THR A 232 -11.73 2.34 -1.59
CA THR A 232 -13.05 2.02 -2.15
C THR A 232 -13.52 3.11 -3.11
N LEU A 233 -13.34 4.37 -2.74
CA LEU A 233 -13.65 5.50 -3.63
C LEU A 233 -12.78 5.52 -4.88
N ALA A 234 -11.49 5.22 -4.77
CA ALA A 234 -10.60 5.12 -5.93
C ALA A 234 -11.05 4.03 -6.91
N VAL A 235 -11.38 2.84 -6.41
CA VAL A 235 -11.93 1.75 -7.23
C VAL A 235 -13.29 2.15 -7.83
N ALA A 236 -14.18 2.73 -7.01
CA ALA A 236 -15.51 3.18 -7.47
C ALA A 236 -15.41 4.17 -8.62
N LEU A 237 -14.54 5.19 -8.51
CA LEU A 237 -14.34 6.19 -9.56
C LEU A 237 -13.92 5.59 -10.90
N VAL A 238 -12.94 4.67 -10.87
CA VAL A 238 -12.50 3.97 -12.08
C VAL A 238 -13.65 3.18 -12.70
N ARG A 239 -14.45 2.50 -11.88
CA ARG A 239 -15.58 1.69 -12.33
C ARG A 239 -16.74 2.55 -12.86
N VAL A 240 -17.13 3.61 -12.15
CA VAL A 240 -18.20 4.53 -12.57
C VAL A 240 -17.83 5.23 -13.89
N ARG A 241 -16.61 5.67 -14.07
CA ARG A 241 -16.12 6.23 -15.35
C ARG A 241 -16.21 5.24 -16.53
N LYS A 242 -16.31 3.95 -16.25
CA LYS A 242 -16.54 2.87 -17.23
C LYS A 242 -18.01 2.46 -17.34
N GLY A 243 -18.93 3.24 -16.76
CA GLY A 243 -20.36 2.94 -16.74
C GLY A 243 -20.75 1.78 -15.83
N ARG A 244 -19.90 1.46 -14.84
CA ARG A 244 -20.13 0.39 -13.87
C ARG A 244 -20.52 0.96 -12.53
N GLU A 245 -21.81 1.22 -12.40
CA GLU A 245 -22.44 1.67 -11.16
C GLU A 245 -22.95 0.50 -10.32
N MET A 246 -23.18 0.75 -9.03
CA MET A 246 -23.82 -0.21 -8.13
C MET A 246 -25.17 -0.66 -8.69
N ASN A 247 -25.29 -1.95 -8.95
CA ASN A 247 -26.51 -2.55 -9.53
C ASN A 247 -27.43 -3.15 -8.47
N SER A 248 -26.89 -3.60 -7.35
CA SER A 248 -27.66 -4.15 -6.23
C SER A 248 -27.38 -3.36 -4.94
N MET A 249 -28.34 -3.37 -4.03
CA MET A 249 -28.20 -2.80 -2.69
C MET A 249 -28.90 -3.70 -1.67
N PRO A 250 -28.39 -3.79 -0.45
CA PRO A 250 -29.04 -4.56 0.59
C PRO A 250 -30.43 -3.97 0.94
N PRO A 251 -31.36 -4.79 1.42
CA PRO A 251 -32.72 -4.35 1.81
C PRO A 251 -32.72 -3.21 2.85
N SER A 252 -31.64 -3.06 3.63
CA SER A 252 -31.46 -2.01 4.64
C SER A 252 -31.21 -0.61 4.07
N MET A 253 -31.13 -0.45 2.76
CA MET A 253 -30.88 0.84 2.10
C MET A 253 -31.82 1.98 2.58
N PHE A 254 -33.04 1.63 2.89
CA PHE A 254 -34.02 2.63 3.36
C PHE A 254 -33.63 3.21 4.73
N LEU A 255 -33.10 2.38 5.61
CA LEU A 255 -32.59 2.79 6.93
C LEU A 255 -31.34 3.65 6.82
N VAL A 256 -30.46 3.34 5.88
CA VAL A 256 -29.22 4.10 5.65
C VAL A 256 -29.52 5.56 5.33
N LYS A 257 -30.57 5.82 4.53
CA LYS A 257 -30.96 7.19 4.13
C LYS A 257 -31.47 8.07 5.30
N THR A 258 -31.75 7.47 6.46
CA THR A 258 -32.18 8.21 7.66
C THR A 258 -30.99 8.56 8.59
N THR A 259 -29.79 8.19 8.26
CA THR A 259 -28.59 8.39 9.09
C THR A 259 -27.86 9.70 8.77
N ASN A 260 -27.10 10.21 9.72
CA ASN A 260 -26.22 11.35 9.51
C ASN A 260 -25.09 11.01 8.53
N GLU A 261 -24.62 9.76 8.54
CA GLU A 261 -23.58 9.26 7.63
C GLU A 261 -24.03 9.30 6.17
N TYR A 262 -25.35 9.17 5.90
CA TYR A 262 -25.88 9.37 4.55
C TYR A 262 -25.77 10.84 4.10
N ILE A 263 -26.02 11.79 5.01
CA ILE A 263 -25.84 13.22 4.73
C ILE A 263 -24.38 13.53 4.44
N HIS A 264 -23.46 12.98 5.23
CA HIS A 264 -22.02 13.12 5.00
C HIS A 264 -21.61 12.47 3.66
N ALA A 265 -22.13 11.27 3.37
CA ALA A 265 -21.87 10.60 2.09
C ALA A 265 -22.34 11.43 0.89
N MET A 266 -23.50 12.11 0.98
CA MET A 266 -23.97 13.04 -0.07
C MET A 266 -23.02 14.22 -0.27
N GLN A 267 -22.50 14.79 0.82
CA GLN A 267 -21.56 15.91 0.74
C GLN A 267 -20.23 15.48 0.08
N ILE A 268 -19.71 14.32 0.48
CA ILE A 268 -18.51 13.72 -0.13
C ILE A 268 -18.77 13.43 -1.61
N ALA A 269 -19.90 12.79 -1.95
CA ALA A 269 -20.27 12.44 -3.32
C ALA A 269 -20.41 13.68 -4.20
N LYS A 270 -20.98 14.78 -3.69
CA LYS A 270 -21.07 16.06 -4.40
C LYS A 270 -19.67 16.59 -4.75
N ARG A 271 -18.75 16.63 -3.78
CA ARG A 271 -17.37 17.10 -4.02
C ARG A 271 -16.60 16.21 -5.00
N ILE A 272 -16.80 14.89 -4.89
CA ILE A 272 -16.25 13.93 -5.85
C ILE A 272 -16.80 14.21 -7.25
N GLY A 273 -18.10 14.45 -7.37
CA GLY A 273 -18.74 14.79 -8.62
C GLY A 273 -18.17 16.06 -9.26
N GLU A 274 -17.97 17.11 -8.46
CA GLU A 274 -17.36 18.37 -8.89
C GLU A 274 -15.88 18.21 -9.28
N GLN A 275 -15.09 17.46 -8.50
CA GLN A 275 -13.65 17.29 -8.72
C GLN A 275 -13.32 16.39 -9.91
N PHE A 276 -14.11 15.34 -10.12
CA PHE A 276 -13.82 14.29 -11.10
C PHE A 276 -14.77 14.28 -12.31
N GLU A 277 -15.71 15.21 -12.35
CA GLU A 277 -16.73 15.33 -13.41
C GLU A 277 -17.53 14.02 -13.58
N VAL A 278 -17.91 13.40 -12.46
CA VAL A 278 -18.69 12.15 -12.44
C VAL A 278 -19.98 12.34 -11.64
N TYR A 279 -21.04 11.65 -12.06
CA TYR A 279 -22.26 11.55 -11.27
C TYR A 279 -22.23 10.28 -10.43
N LEU A 280 -22.43 10.40 -9.13
CA LEU A 280 -22.60 9.28 -8.23
C LEU A 280 -24.07 9.08 -7.93
N SER A 281 -24.61 7.94 -8.32
CA SER A 281 -26.02 7.61 -8.12
C SER A 281 -26.35 7.42 -6.64
N ASP A 282 -27.64 7.41 -6.33
CA ASP A 282 -28.17 7.18 -4.97
C ASP A 282 -27.62 5.87 -4.35
N LYS A 283 -27.39 4.85 -5.18
CA LYS A 283 -26.82 3.57 -4.75
C LYS A 283 -25.34 3.72 -4.36
N GLU A 284 -24.58 4.53 -5.09
CA GLU A 284 -23.18 4.84 -4.76
C GLU A 284 -23.09 5.61 -3.44
N ILE A 285 -23.98 6.58 -3.24
CA ILE A 285 -24.05 7.35 -1.99
C ILE A 285 -24.41 6.44 -0.81
N CYS A 286 -25.38 5.54 -0.99
CA CYS A 286 -25.72 4.56 0.04
C CYS A 286 -24.56 3.60 0.36
N ALA A 287 -23.82 3.16 -0.66
CA ALA A 287 -22.65 2.32 -0.46
C ALA A 287 -21.57 3.04 0.36
N LEU A 288 -21.32 4.32 0.07
CA LEU A 288 -20.41 5.14 0.85
C LEU A 288 -20.91 5.35 2.28
N ALA A 289 -22.21 5.62 2.47
CA ALA A 289 -22.81 5.77 3.80
C ALA A 289 -22.67 4.49 4.65
N LEU A 290 -22.85 3.31 4.05
CA LEU A 290 -22.60 2.03 4.74
C LEU A 290 -21.15 1.88 5.21
N LEU A 291 -20.18 2.33 4.41
CA LEU A 291 -18.78 2.34 4.82
C LEU A 291 -18.54 3.30 5.98
N LEU A 292 -19.15 4.49 5.95
CA LEU A 292 -19.04 5.46 7.04
C LEU A 292 -19.71 4.94 8.33
N ILE A 293 -20.88 4.28 8.24
CA ILE A 293 -21.56 3.67 9.39
C ILE A 293 -20.71 2.55 10.02
N SER A 294 -20.03 1.76 9.19
CA SER A 294 -19.19 0.66 9.66
C SER A 294 -17.77 1.07 10.09
N ALA A 295 -17.43 2.36 9.92
CA ALA A 295 -16.11 2.86 10.18
C ALA A 295 -15.85 3.02 11.69
N GLU A 296 -14.62 2.68 12.09
CA GLU A 296 -14.14 3.01 13.43
C GLU A 296 -13.76 4.50 13.48
N HIS A 297 -14.07 5.14 14.60
CA HIS A 297 -13.80 6.54 14.84
C HIS A 297 -12.88 6.72 16.04
N VAL A 298 -12.05 7.75 15.97
CA VAL A 298 -11.18 8.21 17.04
C VAL A 298 -11.52 9.67 17.39
N THR A 299 -11.32 10.07 18.64
CA THR A 299 -11.46 11.47 19.05
C THR A 299 -10.06 12.07 19.13
N PRO A 300 -9.63 12.85 18.13
CA PRO A 300 -8.31 13.45 18.13
C PRO A 300 -8.24 14.63 19.12
N GLU A 301 -7.07 14.84 19.69
CA GLU A 301 -6.81 16.05 20.44
C GLU A 301 -6.92 17.30 19.53
N PRO A 302 -7.47 18.43 20.03
CA PRO A 302 -7.75 19.60 19.21
C PRO A 302 -6.57 20.11 18.38
N TYR A 303 -5.33 19.96 18.88
CA TYR A 303 -4.10 20.43 18.23
C TYR A 303 -3.62 19.52 17.09
N LEU A 304 -4.25 18.34 16.90
CA LEU A 304 -3.90 17.41 15.81
C LEU A 304 -4.76 17.59 14.57
N LYS A 305 -5.78 18.46 14.61
CA LYS A 305 -6.77 18.62 13.53
C LYS A 305 -6.16 18.90 12.16
N ASP A 306 -5.16 19.77 12.11
CA ASP A 306 -4.58 20.20 10.83
C ASP A 306 -3.63 19.16 10.19
N ASN A 307 -3.15 18.18 10.98
CA ASN A 307 -2.10 17.24 10.56
C ASN A 307 -2.47 15.77 10.76
N TRP A 308 -3.74 15.49 10.96
CA TRP A 308 -4.19 14.17 11.34
C TRP A 308 -3.79 13.07 10.33
N VAL A 309 -4.02 13.28 9.04
CA VAL A 309 -3.65 12.30 7.99
C VAL A 309 -2.14 12.06 7.97
N GLU A 310 -1.36 13.13 8.13
CA GLU A 310 0.10 13.01 8.15
C GLU A 310 0.60 12.21 9.37
N VAL A 311 0.02 12.42 10.55
CA VAL A 311 0.33 11.63 11.75
C VAL A 311 -0.01 10.15 11.53
N GLN A 312 -1.13 9.84 10.88
CA GLN A 312 -1.53 8.47 10.57
C GLN A 312 -0.55 7.80 9.59
N VAL A 313 -0.18 8.49 8.52
CA VAL A 313 0.81 7.99 7.56
C VAL A 313 2.17 7.78 8.25
N LEU A 314 2.58 8.73 9.10
CA LEU A 314 3.83 8.62 9.84
C LEU A 314 3.81 7.44 10.82
N LEU A 315 2.68 7.20 11.48
CA LEU A 315 2.48 6.06 12.37
C LEU A 315 2.59 4.73 11.62
N ASP A 316 1.94 4.59 10.46
CA ASP A 316 2.06 3.38 9.63
C ASP A 316 3.50 3.17 9.15
N CYS A 317 4.18 4.24 8.73
CA CYS A 317 5.60 4.20 8.38
C CYS A 317 6.46 3.72 9.55
N LEU A 318 6.23 4.28 10.75
CA LEU A 318 6.98 3.94 11.95
C LEU A 318 6.79 2.46 12.31
N VAL A 319 5.55 1.99 12.38
CA VAL A 319 5.23 0.61 12.76
C VAL A 319 5.80 -0.39 11.75
N ARG A 320 5.70 -0.12 10.45
CA ARG A 320 6.27 -0.98 9.41
C ARG A 320 7.80 -1.00 9.44
N SER A 321 8.41 0.16 9.63
CA SER A 321 9.86 0.26 9.70
C SER A 321 10.41 -0.43 10.95
N MET A 322 9.73 -0.28 12.09
CA MET A 322 10.06 -1.01 13.32
C MET A 322 9.86 -2.52 13.16
N SER A 323 8.78 -2.95 12.47
CA SER A 323 8.56 -4.36 12.17
C SER A 323 9.71 -4.95 11.35
N SER A 324 10.17 -4.20 10.35
CA SER A 324 11.32 -4.59 9.52
C SER A 324 12.62 -4.60 10.30
N GLU A 325 12.86 -3.60 11.14
CA GLU A 325 14.10 -3.44 11.90
C GLU A 325 14.25 -4.52 12.99
N MET A 326 13.14 -4.87 13.65
CA MET A 326 13.13 -5.84 14.74
C MET A 326 12.80 -7.27 14.31
N GLY A 327 12.41 -7.49 13.05
CA GLY A 327 11.99 -8.80 12.58
C GLY A 327 10.66 -9.31 13.17
N ILE A 328 9.86 -8.42 13.77
CA ILE A 328 8.59 -8.73 14.44
C ILE A 328 7.46 -8.03 13.69
N ASP A 329 6.40 -8.74 13.33
CA ASP A 329 5.25 -8.14 12.63
C ASP A 329 4.34 -7.39 13.62
N PHE A 330 4.57 -6.09 13.80
CA PHE A 330 3.73 -5.20 14.59
C PHE A 330 2.51 -4.67 13.82
N THR A 331 2.44 -4.87 12.51
CA THR A 331 1.40 -4.26 11.66
C THR A 331 -0.01 -4.78 11.94
N ARG A 332 -0.14 -5.89 12.66
CA ARG A 332 -1.43 -6.51 13.01
C ARG A 332 -1.96 -6.11 14.39
N SER A 333 -1.23 -5.31 15.14
CA SER A 333 -1.62 -4.91 16.48
C SER A 333 -2.40 -3.60 16.44
N ALA A 334 -3.73 -3.68 16.40
CA ALA A 334 -4.61 -2.51 16.50
C ALA A 334 -4.38 -1.72 17.80
N GLU A 335 -4.12 -2.41 18.90
CA GLU A 335 -3.81 -1.81 20.20
C GLU A 335 -2.54 -0.94 20.16
N LEU A 336 -1.49 -1.41 19.45
CA LEU A 336 -0.26 -0.64 19.27
C LEU A 336 -0.52 0.65 18.47
N TYR A 337 -1.29 0.56 17.38
CA TYR A 337 -1.65 1.73 16.60
C TYR A 337 -2.43 2.76 17.43
N GLN A 338 -3.42 2.31 18.19
CA GLN A 338 -4.19 3.18 19.07
C GLN A 338 -3.33 3.85 20.16
N SER A 339 -2.42 3.08 20.80
CA SER A 339 -1.57 3.59 21.87
C SER A 339 -0.49 4.58 21.38
N LEU A 340 0.00 4.43 20.15
CA LEU A 340 1.04 5.29 19.57
C LEU A 340 0.49 6.55 18.90
N HIS A 341 -0.77 6.55 18.49
CA HIS A 341 -1.36 7.66 17.74
C HIS A 341 -1.23 9.01 18.45
N GLN A 342 -1.70 9.11 19.69
CA GLN A 342 -1.68 10.35 20.46
C GLN A 342 -0.25 10.81 20.85
N PRO A 343 0.64 9.93 21.35
CA PRO A 343 2.02 10.31 21.63
C PRO A 343 2.78 10.80 20.38
N LEU A 344 2.60 10.13 19.24
CA LEU A 344 3.25 10.51 17.99
C LEU A 344 2.74 11.87 17.48
N GLY A 345 1.42 12.09 17.51
CA GLY A 345 0.84 13.37 17.13
C GLY A 345 1.34 14.51 17.99
N SER A 346 1.42 14.28 19.32
CA SER A 346 1.99 15.25 20.26
C SER A 346 3.47 15.52 19.98
N ALA A 347 4.25 14.50 19.62
CA ALA A 347 5.65 14.66 19.27
C ALA A 347 5.82 15.48 17.97
N VAL A 348 5.05 15.19 16.93
CA VAL A 348 5.05 15.95 15.67
C VAL A 348 4.69 17.40 15.90
N PHE A 349 3.65 17.68 16.70
CA PHE A 349 3.27 19.04 17.07
C PHE A 349 4.42 19.78 17.78
N CYS A 350 5.04 19.14 18.77
CA CYS A 350 6.16 19.74 19.51
C CYS A 350 7.35 20.04 18.60
N LEU A 351 7.69 19.13 17.68
CA LEU A 351 8.79 19.33 16.72
C LEU A 351 8.52 20.53 15.80
N ARG A 352 7.31 20.66 15.27
CA ARG A 352 6.95 21.76 14.37
C ARG A 352 6.95 23.12 15.04
N HIS A 353 6.62 23.16 16.32
CA HIS A 353 6.57 24.41 17.09
C HIS A 353 7.83 24.67 17.91
N GLY A 354 8.91 23.89 17.70
CA GLY A 354 10.17 24.06 18.44
C GLY A 354 10.06 23.83 19.94
N ILE A 355 9.04 23.05 20.38
CA ILE A 355 8.79 22.75 21.77
C ILE A 355 9.65 21.56 22.19
N SER A 356 10.65 21.78 23.02
CA SER A 356 11.45 20.69 23.58
C SER A 356 10.74 20.05 24.77
N ARG A 357 10.63 18.71 24.76
CA ARG A 357 10.12 17.91 25.88
C ARG A 357 11.22 17.00 26.40
N MET A 358 11.47 17.05 27.69
CA MET A 358 12.36 16.11 28.38
C MET A 358 11.54 14.94 28.94
N ASN A 359 11.96 13.74 28.66
CA ASN A 359 11.40 12.53 29.29
C ASN A 359 12.28 12.18 30.50
N PRO A 360 11.79 12.32 31.75
CA PRO A 360 12.58 12.01 32.94
C PRO A 360 12.97 10.53 33.02
N ASN A 361 12.21 9.65 32.43
CA ASN A 361 12.46 8.20 32.44
C ASN A 361 13.36 7.73 31.26
N LEU A 362 13.85 8.64 30.42
CA LEU A 362 14.68 8.30 29.26
C LEU A 362 15.93 7.45 29.62
N PRO A 363 16.67 7.71 30.71
CA PRO A 363 17.80 6.86 31.07
C PRO A 363 17.41 5.43 31.43
N GLU A 364 16.27 5.25 32.08
CA GLU A 364 15.73 3.94 32.44
C GLU A 364 15.25 3.17 31.21
N ILE A 365 14.50 3.82 30.32
CA ILE A 365 14.06 3.25 29.04
C ILE A 365 15.25 2.78 28.21
N LYS A 366 16.30 3.59 28.08
CA LYS A 366 17.54 3.23 27.38
C LYS A 366 18.25 2.01 27.97
N ARG A 367 18.14 1.81 29.28
CA ARG A 367 18.75 0.69 29.97
C ARG A 367 17.93 -0.59 29.80
N GLU A 368 16.63 -0.51 30.01
CA GLU A 368 15.72 -1.67 30.04
C GLU A 368 15.31 -2.15 28.65
N TYR A 369 15.12 -1.23 27.71
CA TYR A 369 14.62 -1.51 26.35
C TYR A 369 15.65 -1.13 25.28
N ARG A 370 16.92 -1.39 25.54
CA ARG A 370 18.05 -0.92 24.70
C ARG A 370 17.89 -1.27 23.23
N GLU A 371 17.62 -2.52 22.91
CA GLU A 371 17.51 -2.97 21.51
C GLU A 371 16.36 -2.28 20.78
N CYS A 372 15.18 -2.18 21.43
CA CYS A 372 14.03 -1.49 20.88
C CYS A 372 14.29 0.01 20.72
N PHE A 373 14.96 0.63 21.71
CA PHE A 373 15.32 2.05 21.67
C PHE A 373 16.30 2.35 20.53
N ASP A 374 17.35 1.56 20.38
CA ASP A 374 18.36 1.73 19.34
C ASP A 374 17.72 1.51 17.94
N ALA A 375 16.83 0.52 17.80
CA ALA A 375 16.05 0.31 16.59
C ALA A 375 15.14 1.51 16.26
N LEU A 376 14.44 2.05 17.26
CA LEU A 376 13.59 3.22 17.11
C LEU A 376 14.39 4.45 16.64
N ILE A 377 15.56 4.71 17.22
CA ILE A 377 16.42 5.82 16.79
C ILE A 377 16.78 5.68 15.32
N ARG A 378 17.27 4.50 14.88
CA ARG A 378 17.59 4.27 13.46
C ARG A 378 16.39 4.49 12.52
N VAL A 379 15.21 4.05 12.97
CA VAL A 379 13.97 4.25 12.19
C VAL A 379 13.59 5.73 12.13
N VAL A 380 13.63 6.44 13.26
CA VAL A 380 13.29 7.88 13.33
C VAL A 380 14.27 8.71 12.52
N GLU A 381 15.58 8.42 12.57
CA GLU A 381 16.59 9.09 11.72
C GLU A 381 16.28 8.91 10.24
N LYS A 382 15.95 7.69 9.79
CA LYS A 382 15.53 7.41 8.41
C LYS A 382 14.24 8.17 8.04
N LEU A 383 13.27 8.24 8.95
CA LEU A 383 12.02 8.98 8.72
C LEU A 383 12.22 10.50 8.75
N HIS A 384 13.11 11.00 9.61
CA HIS A 384 13.47 12.42 9.66
C HIS A 384 14.10 12.91 8.37
N GLU A 385 15.02 12.14 7.78
CA GLU A 385 15.58 12.44 6.45
C GLU A 385 14.48 12.55 5.39
N ILE A 386 13.42 11.74 5.52
CA ILE A 386 12.25 11.77 4.64
C ILE A 386 11.39 13.02 4.88
N MET A 387 11.32 13.52 6.11
CA MET A 387 10.47 14.65 6.49
C MET A 387 11.12 16.03 6.28
N VAL A 388 12.43 16.15 6.50
CA VAL A 388 13.17 17.43 6.44
C VAL A 388 13.54 17.87 5.02
N THR A 389 13.54 16.95 4.05
CA THR A 389 13.73 17.30 2.63
C THR A 389 12.52 17.98 1.98
N THR A 390 11.59 18.50 2.79
CA THR A 390 10.30 19.07 2.33
C THR A 390 10.12 20.56 2.65
N GLU A 391 11.20 21.32 2.92
CA GLU A 391 11.17 22.79 2.90
C GLU A 391 11.81 23.39 1.66
#